data_392c06103dc15e570595bedb30100501
#
_entry.id   392c06103dc15e570595bedb30100501
#
_cell.length_a   1.000
_cell.length_b   1.000
_cell.length_c   1.000
_cell.angle_alpha   90.00
_cell.angle_beta   90.00
_cell.angle_gamma   90.00
#
_symmetry.space_group_name_H-M   'P 1'
#
loop_
_entity.id
_entity.type
_entity.pdbx_description
1 polymer ?
#
loop_
_entity_poly.entity_id
_entity_poly.type
_entity_poly.pdbx_seq_one_letter_code
_entity_poly.pdbx_strand_id
1 'polypeptide(L)'
;MIRLHCLHAHPSNQSYIEDAFGDTDVDLHHTVDSSFIERATQDPAFDQHKQQTYAINRLKQESEADLILLTCTQYIAALGDQQHLFKQPIVPIDEPLFELICEKQGPLQLVFSNPDTVEGTMHRLESYATERGKQLEVDMVVMEDVFHLCLNGDIQAYDEQIKEQLRTCMMQKGRDICVMQLSMVRAAKQMERETGVPIIHPLSPLKQFVHQTLSAWKE
;
A
#
# COMPACT_ATOMS: atom_id res chain seq x y z
N MET A 1 9.13 16.77 16.38
CA MET A 1 8.99 16.36 14.96
C MET A 1 9.09 14.84 14.93
N ILE A 2 8.15 14.17 14.32
CA ILE A 2 8.12 12.72 14.18
C ILE A 2 9.02 12.33 13.02
N ARG A 3 10.00 11.44 13.23
CA ARG A 3 10.86 10.94 12.16
C ARG A 3 10.24 9.68 11.53
N LEU A 4 9.66 9.83 10.35
CA LEU A 4 9.04 8.76 9.57
C LEU A 4 10.00 8.30 8.48
N HIS A 5 10.50 7.07 8.60
CA HIS A 5 11.35 6.48 7.58
C HIS A 5 10.51 5.65 6.61
N CYS A 6 10.57 5.97 5.33
CA CYS A 6 9.80 5.33 4.26
C CYS A 6 10.71 4.45 3.41
N LEU A 7 10.50 3.14 3.42
CA LEU A 7 11.21 2.20 2.57
C LEU A 7 10.39 1.87 1.32
N HIS A 8 10.93 2.23 0.17
CA HIS A 8 10.32 2.05 -1.14
C HIS A 8 11.09 1.03 -1.97
N ALA A 9 10.38 0.31 -2.84
CA ALA A 9 11.01 -0.47 -3.90
C ALA A 9 11.08 0.29 -5.24
N HIS A 10 10.27 1.35 -5.39
CA HIS A 10 10.27 2.18 -6.59
C HIS A 10 10.28 3.67 -6.21
N PRO A 11 11.07 4.51 -6.91
CA PRO A 11 11.21 5.93 -6.56
C PRO A 11 9.90 6.74 -6.72
N SER A 12 8.99 6.32 -7.59
CA SER A 12 7.70 7.00 -7.77
C SER A 12 6.82 7.02 -6.52
N ASN A 13 7.08 6.12 -5.55
CA ASN A 13 6.31 6.08 -4.31
C ASN A 13 6.63 7.25 -3.36
N GLN A 14 7.80 7.90 -3.52
CA GLN A 14 8.20 9.02 -2.68
C GLN A 14 7.20 10.17 -2.75
N SER A 15 6.86 10.61 -3.96
CA SER A 15 5.95 11.75 -4.17
C SER A 15 4.56 11.51 -3.57
N TYR A 16 4.05 10.28 -3.58
CA TYR A 16 2.76 9.96 -2.95
C TYR A 16 2.81 10.15 -1.43
N ILE A 17 3.93 9.79 -0.80
CA ILE A 17 4.09 9.95 0.65
C ILE A 17 4.35 11.42 1.00
N GLU A 18 5.17 12.13 0.22
CA GLU A 18 5.37 13.57 0.35
C GLU A 18 4.05 14.35 0.26
N ASP A 19 3.20 14.01 -0.72
CA ASP A 19 1.86 14.60 -0.86
C ASP A 19 0.95 14.29 0.34
N ALA A 20 1.07 13.10 0.92
CA ALA A 20 0.24 12.71 2.06
C ALA A 20 0.62 13.44 3.35
N PHE A 21 1.89 13.76 3.54
CA PHE A 21 2.41 14.33 4.79
C PHE A 21 2.89 15.79 4.68
N GLY A 22 2.84 16.40 3.49
CA GLY A 22 3.39 17.74 3.22
C GLY A 22 2.90 18.86 4.13
N ASP A 23 1.68 18.72 4.69
CA ASP A 23 1.08 19.69 5.62
C ASP A 23 1.24 19.29 7.10
N THR A 24 2.15 18.35 7.42
CA THR A 24 2.31 17.82 8.77
C THR A 24 3.67 18.11 9.37
N ASP A 25 3.78 18.06 10.70
CA ASP A 25 5.04 18.14 11.45
C ASP A 25 5.72 16.75 11.51
N VAL A 26 5.90 16.14 10.31
CA VAL A 26 6.58 14.86 10.13
C VAL A 26 7.86 15.08 9.32
N ASP A 27 8.97 14.60 9.85
CA ASP A 27 10.26 14.58 9.18
C ASP A 27 10.36 13.30 8.34
N LEU A 28 10.22 13.45 7.01
CA LEU A 28 10.21 12.33 6.08
C LEU A 28 11.62 11.96 5.63
N HIS A 29 11.98 10.72 5.83
CA HIS A 29 13.20 10.12 5.30
C HIS A 29 12.86 9.00 4.32
N HIS A 30 13.38 9.09 3.11
CA HIS A 30 13.09 8.12 2.05
C HIS A 30 14.31 7.29 1.70
N THR A 31 14.13 5.96 1.65
CA THR A 31 15.08 5.04 1.05
C THR A 31 14.40 4.26 -0.08
N VAL A 32 15.05 4.20 -1.23
CA VAL A 32 14.62 3.40 -2.37
C VAL A 32 15.56 2.21 -2.53
N ASP A 33 15.00 1.02 -2.46
CA ASP A 33 15.73 -0.24 -2.70
C ASP A 33 15.07 -1.03 -3.82
N SER A 34 15.40 -0.71 -5.06
CA SER A 34 14.93 -1.42 -6.24
C SER A 34 15.59 -2.80 -6.39
N SER A 35 16.77 -3.00 -5.79
CA SER A 35 17.51 -4.25 -5.91
C SER A 35 16.78 -5.45 -5.30
N PHE A 36 15.95 -5.22 -4.30
CA PHE A 36 15.13 -6.27 -3.68
C PHE A 36 14.17 -6.90 -4.70
N ILE A 37 13.40 -6.06 -5.42
CA ILE A 37 12.42 -6.54 -6.42
C ILE A 37 13.14 -7.19 -7.59
N GLU A 38 14.21 -6.58 -8.10
CA GLU A 38 15.00 -7.13 -9.20
C GLU A 38 15.48 -8.54 -8.86
N ARG A 39 16.02 -8.73 -7.66
CA ARG A 39 16.47 -10.05 -7.20
C ARG A 39 15.32 -11.01 -6.99
N ALA A 40 14.23 -10.58 -6.37
CA ALA A 40 13.06 -11.42 -6.13
C ALA A 40 12.42 -11.94 -7.42
N THR A 41 12.54 -11.15 -8.51
CA THR A 41 11.96 -11.49 -9.81
C THR A 41 12.92 -12.30 -10.71
N GLN A 42 14.25 -12.03 -10.63
CA GLN A 42 15.21 -12.52 -11.61
C GLN A 42 16.14 -13.59 -11.05
N ASP A 43 16.27 -13.73 -9.73
CA ASP A 43 17.19 -14.66 -9.09
C ASP A 43 16.43 -15.80 -8.39
N PRO A 44 16.29 -16.99 -9.02
CA PRO A 44 15.63 -18.14 -8.40
C PRO A 44 16.30 -18.61 -7.10
N ALA A 45 17.58 -18.24 -6.88
CA ALA A 45 18.29 -18.54 -5.66
C ALA A 45 17.96 -17.58 -4.51
N PHE A 46 17.24 -16.47 -4.79
CA PHE A 46 16.76 -15.52 -3.80
C PHE A 46 15.39 -15.96 -3.27
N ASP A 47 15.36 -17.13 -2.64
CA ASP A 47 14.20 -17.79 -2.07
C ASP A 47 13.57 -16.97 -0.91
N GLN A 48 12.41 -17.38 -0.45
CA GLN A 48 11.65 -16.70 0.61
C GLN A 48 12.48 -16.46 1.88
N HIS A 49 13.30 -17.41 2.30
CA HIS A 49 14.15 -17.27 3.49
C HIS A 49 15.22 -16.19 3.31
N LYS A 50 15.84 -16.11 2.14
CA LYS A 50 16.81 -15.07 1.82
C LYS A 50 16.16 -13.70 1.66
N GLN A 51 14.95 -13.64 1.09
CA GLN A 51 14.16 -12.41 1.02
C GLN A 51 13.85 -11.90 2.41
N GLN A 52 13.39 -12.75 3.32
CA GLN A 52 13.13 -12.39 4.71
C GLN A 52 14.39 -11.90 5.44
N THR A 53 15.50 -12.64 5.32
CA THR A 53 16.78 -12.24 5.92
C THR A 53 17.24 -10.89 5.39
N TYR A 54 17.11 -10.65 4.09
CA TYR A 54 17.46 -9.39 3.46
C TYR A 54 16.58 -8.24 3.99
N ALA A 55 15.26 -8.42 4.02
CA ALA A 55 14.32 -7.41 4.51
C ALA A 55 14.61 -7.03 5.97
N ILE A 56 14.82 -8.01 6.84
CA ILE A 56 15.18 -7.78 8.24
C ILE A 56 16.49 -6.98 8.35
N ASN A 57 17.55 -7.37 7.63
CA ASN A 57 18.84 -6.69 7.70
C ASN A 57 18.75 -5.25 7.15
N ARG A 58 17.94 -5.04 6.11
CA ARG A 58 17.73 -3.71 5.53
C ARG A 58 17.02 -2.80 6.51
N LEU A 59 15.95 -3.27 7.15
CA LEU A 59 15.19 -2.50 8.13
C LEU A 59 15.98 -2.18 9.41
N LYS A 60 16.88 -3.05 9.83
CA LYS A 60 17.76 -2.78 10.99
C LYS A 60 18.69 -1.59 10.80
N GLN A 61 18.93 -1.16 9.57
CA GLN A 61 19.74 0.03 9.29
C GLN A 61 19.01 1.33 9.62
N GLU A 62 17.67 1.28 9.74
CA GLU A 62 16.80 2.44 9.99
C GLU A 62 16.53 2.66 11.49
N SER A 63 17.53 2.43 12.34
CA SER A 63 17.40 2.40 13.81
C SER A 63 17.03 3.75 14.45
N GLU A 64 17.16 4.86 13.74
CA GLU A 64 16.88 6.21 14.25
C GLU A 64 15.47 6.71 13.94
N ALA A 65 14.65 5.94 13.22
CA ALA A 65 13.27 6.29 12.95
C ALA A 65 12.38 6.17 14.18
N ASP A 66 11.37 7.05 14.31
CA ASP A 66 10.29 6.86 15.28
C ASP A 66 9.28 5.83 14.79
N LEU A 67 9.11 5.72 13.45
CA LEU A 67 8.26 4.75 12.76
C LEU A 67 8.83 4.45 11.38
N ILE A 68 8.67 3.21 10.92
CA ILE A 68 9.04 2.79 9.56
C ILE A 68 7.77 2.51 8.75
N LEU A 69 7.63 3.14 7.59
CA LEU A 69 6.58 2.90 6.62
C LEU A 69 7.10 2.05 5.47
N LEU A 70 6.55 0.85 5.29
CA LEU A 70 6.85 -0.02 4.15
C LEU A 70 5.85 0.22 3.03
N THR A 71 6.30 0.71 1.88
CA THR A 71 5.42 1.00 0.73
C THR A 71 5.42 -0.09 -0.33
N CYS A 72 6.20 -1.15 -0.15
CA CYS A 72 6.31 -2.27 -1.08
C CYS A 72 5.67 -3.53 -0.52
N THR A 73 4.65 -4.04 -1.19
CA THR A 73 3.94 -5.26 -0.78
C THR A 73 4.82 -6.51 -0.78
N GLN A 74 5.84 -6.58 -1.64
CA GLN A 74 6.81 -7.70 -1.62
C GLN A 74 7.73 -7.63 -0.39
N TYR A 75 8.16 -6.44 0.04
CA TYR A 75 8.89 -6.28 1.30
C TYR A 75 8.04 -6.68 2.50
N ILE A 76 6.76 -6.30 2.49
CA ILE A 76 5.79 -6.65 3.54
C ILE A 76 5.64 -8.18 3.60
N ALA A 77 5.44 -8.83 2.46
CA ALA A 77 5.32 -10.29 2.37
C ALA A 77 6.61 -11.00 2.83
N ALA A 78 7.78 -10.49 2.45
CA ALA A 78 9.06 -11.05 2.87
C ALA A 78 9.30 -10.90 4.38
N LEU A 79 8.92 -9.78 4.98
CA LEU A 79 9.05 -9.55 6.41
C LEU A 79 8.14 -10.50 7.21
N GLY A 80 6.93 -10.78 6.74
CA GLY A 80 5.95 -11.61 7.43
C GLY A 80 5.70 -11.10 8.86
N ASP A 81 5.61 -12.02 9.82
CA ASP A 81 5.33 -11.71 11.23
C ASP A 81 6.56 -11.26 12.04
N GLN A 82 7.66 -10.89 11.36
CA GLN A 82 8.92 -10.55 12.03
C GLN A 82 8.99 -9.11 12.55
N GLN A 83 7.89 -8.37 12.55
CA GLN A 83 7.82 -6.98 13.04
C GLN A 83 8.27 -6.86 14.51
N HIS A 84 8.02 -7.88 15.32
CA HIS A 84 8.43 -7.95 16.73
C HIS A 84 9.96 -7.89 16.96
N LEU A 85 10.78 -8.09 15.92
CA LEU A 85 12.24 -7.99 15.99
C LEU A 85 12.75 -6.54 16.02
N PHE A 86 11.86 -5.57 15.83
CA PHE A 86 12.20 -4.15 15.74
C PHE A 86 11.67 -3.39 16.97
N LYS A 87 12.44 -2.37 17.39
CA LYS A 87 12.03 -1.52 18.51
C LYS A 87 10.95 -0.52 18.11
N GLN A 88 11.06 0.04 16.91
CA GLN A 88 10.09 1.00 16.38
C GLN A 88 8.96 0.28 15.66
N PRO A 89 7.75 0.84 15.66
CA PRO A 89 6.64 0.30 14.91
C PRO A 89 6.93 0.31 13.41
N ILE A 90 6.54 -0.77 12.73
CA ILE A 90 6.60 -0.89 11.28
C ILE A 90 5.16 -0.90 10.78
N VAL A 91 4.84 0.02 9.88
CA VAL A 91 3.52 0.13 9.26
C VAL A 91 3.61 -0.30 7.80
N PRO A 92 2.98 -1.43 7.43
CA PRO A 92 2.71 -1.75 6.04
C PRO A 92 1.75 -0.73 5.44
N ILE A 93 1.99 -0.30 4.20
CA ILE A 93 1.17 0.73 3.53
C ILE A 93 -0.30 0.33 3.34
N ASP A 94 -0.56 -0.96 3.28
CA ASP A 94 -1.90 -1.53 3.10
C ASP A 94 -2.67 -1.70 4.42
N GLU A 95 -2.00 -1.73 5.57
CA GLU A 95 -2.66 -1.94 6.87
C GLU A 95 -3.65 -0.83 7.24
N PRO A 96 -3.33 0.47 7.10
CA PRO A 96 -4.32 1.53 7.27
C PRO A 96 -5.55 1.38 6.37
N LEU A 97 -5.34 0.93 5.14
CA LEU A 97 -6.42 0.68 4.19
C LEU A 97 -7.29 -0.51 4.64
N PHE A 98 -6.69 -1.57 5.16
CA PHE A 98 -7.42 -2.73 5.71
C PHE A 98 -8.30 -2.33 6.89
N GLU A 99 -7.79 -1.48 7.79
CA GLU A 99 -8.60 -0.94 8.88
C GLU A 99 -9.84 -0.21 8.36
N LEU A 100 -9.64 0.71 7.40
CA LEU A 100 -10.74 1.47 6.80
C LEU A 100 -11.74 0.55 6.06
N ILE A 101 -11.27 -0.47 5.33
CA ILE A 101 -12.12 -1.47 4.67
C ILE A 101 -12.96 -2.23 5.71
N CYS A 102 -12.36 -2.64 6.84
CA CYS A 102 -13.05 -3.35 7.91
C CYS A 102 -14.08 -2.49 8.67
N GLU A 103 -13.98 -1.17 8.62
CA GLU A 103 -14.96 -0.24 9.20
C GLU A 103 -16.15 0.02 8.30
N LYS A 104 -16.04 -0.25 7.01
CA LYS A 104 -17.09 -0.02 6.02
C LYS A 104 -18.29 -0.95 6.24
N GLN A 105 -19.48 -0.38 6.04
CA GLN A 105 -20.73 -1.14 6.03
C GLN A 105 -21.24 -1.21 4.60
N GLY A 106 -21.30 -2.41 4.06
CA GLY A 106 -21.78 -2.68 2.71
C GLY A 106 -20.69 -3.14 1.74
N PRO A 107 -21.08 -3.50 0.53
CA PRO A 107 -20.19 -4.12 -0.43
C PRO A 107 -19.17 -3.13 -1.00
N LEU A 108 -17.92 -3.61 -1.16
CA LEU A 108 -16.82 -2.89 -1.77
C LEU A 108 -16.37 -3.55 -3.08
N GLN A 109 -15.93 -2.73 -4.03
CA GLN A 109 -15.14 -3.19 -5.17
C GLN A 109 -13.68 -2.89 -4.92
N LEU A 110 -12.85 -3.94 -4.82
CA LEU A 110 -11.41 -3.83 -4.65
C LEU A 110 -10.74 -3.91 -6.02
N VAL A 111 -10.14 -2.82 -6.47
CA VAL A 111 -9.55 -2.71 -7.81
C VAL A 111 -8.03 -2.85 -7.72
N PHE A 112 -7.49 -3.77 -8.51
CA PHE A 112 -6.05 -4.06 -8.62
C PHE A 112 -5.57 -3.85 -10.05
N SER A 113 -4.41 -3.24 -10.21
CA SER A 113 -3.73 -3.10 -11.50
C SER A 113 -2.54 -4.06 -11.69
N ASN A 114 -2.03 -4.63 -10.59
CA ASN A 114 -0.96 -5.64 -10.62
C ASN A 114 -1.49 -6.98 -10.10
N PRO A 115 -1.73 -7.96 -10.99
CA PRO A 115 -2.24 -9.28 -10.63
C PRO A 115 -1.36 -10.04 -9.63
N ASP A 116 -0.03 -9.88 -9.70
CA ASP A 116 0.93 -10.60 -8.87
C ASP A 116 0.81 -10.29 -7.37
N THR A 117 0.15 -9.18 -7.04
CA THR A 117 -0.04 -8.75 -5.64
C THR A 117 -1.40 -9.16 -5.05
N VAL A 118 -2.33 -9.64 -5.87
CA VAL A 118 -3.73 -9.87 -5.47
C VAL A 118 -3.82 -10.91 -4.36
N GLU A 119 -3.28 -12.11 -4.60
CA GLU A 119 -3.37 -13.23 -3.65
C GLU A 119 -2.77 -12.85 -2.28
N GLY A 120 -1.56 -12.32 -2.27
CA GLY A 120 -0.89 -11.93 -1.02
C GLY A 120 -1.61 -10.79 -0.28
N THR A 121 -2.14 -9.81 -1.01
CA THR A 121 -2.88 -8.69 -0.40
C THR A 121 -4.21 -9.16 0.17
N MET A 122 -4.96 -10.00 -0.57
CA MET A 122 -6.24 -10.53 -0.11
C MET A 122 -6.07 -11.44 1.10
N HIS A 123 -5.06 -12.31 1.09
CA HIS A 123 -4.77 -13.16 2.25
C HIS A 123 -4.49 -12.32 3.52
N ARG A 124 -3.70 -11.24 3.42
CA ARG A 124 -3.46 -10.34 4.57
C ARG A 124 -4.71 -9.58 4.99
N LEU A 125 -5.52 -9.09 4.03
CA LEU A 125 -6.79 -8.42 4.34
C LEU A 125 -7.76 -9.35 5.07
N GLU A 126 -7.91 -10.58 4.61
CA GLU A 126 -8.78 -11.60 5.23
C GLU A 126 -8.30 -11.97 6.64
N SER A 127 -6.98 -12.13 6.83
CA SER A 127 -6.39 -12.37 8.14
C SER A 127 -6.64 -11.20 9.08
N TYR A 128 -6.40 -9.97 8.62
CA TYR A 128 -6.65 -8.73 9.36
C TYR A 128 -8.11 -8.59 9.80
N ALA A 129 -9.05 -8.90 8.91
CA ALA A 129 -10.49 -8.87 9.20
C ALA A 129 -10.90 -9.96 10.20
N THR A 130 -10.37 -11.18 10.03
CA THR A 130 -10.66 -12.33 10.91
C THR A 130 -10.21 -12.06 12.34
N GLU A 131 -9.00 -11.53 12.54
CA GLU A 131 -8.47 -11.17 13.86
C GLU A 131 -9.35 -10.13 14.59
N ARG A 132 -10.07 -9.30 13.86
CA ARG A 132 -10.97 -8.27 14.37
C ARG A 132 -12.45 -8.67 14.39
N GLY A 133 -12.75 -9.93 14.06
CA GLY A 133 -14.12 -10.45 14.00
C GLY A 133 -14.99 -9.76 12.95
N LYS A 134 -14.39 -9.25 11.86
CA LYS A 134 -15.08 -8.55 10.77
C LYS A 134 -15.36 -9.52 9.62
N GLN A 135 -16.51 -9.33 8.98
CA GLN A 135 -16.86 -10.01 7.73
C GLN A 135 -16.75 -9.00 6.59
N LEU A 136 -16.10 -9.41 5.52
CA LEU A 136 -15.91 -8.58 4.34
C LEU A 136 -16.93 -8.95 3.27
N GLU A 137 -17.57 -7.95 2.70
CA GLU A 137 -18.40 -8.10 1.49
C GLU A 137 -17.67 -7.39 0.34
N VAL A 138 -16.78 -8.12 -0.35
CA VAL A 138 -15.88 -7.55 -1.34
C VAL A 138 -15.97 -8.30 -2.68
N ASP A 139 -15.98 -7.54 -3.77
CA ASP A 139 -15.76 -8.04 -5.13
C ASP A 139 -14.42 -7.57 -5.64
N MET A 140 -13.65 -8.44 -6.27
CA MET A 140 -12.37 -8.10 -6.86
C MET A 140 -12.51 -7.74 -8.33
N VAL A 141 -11.82 -6.69 -8.73
CA VAL A 141 -11.65 -6.26 -10.12
C VAL A 141 -10.15 -6.22 -10.40
N VAL A 142 -9.66 -7.17 -11.18
CA VAL A 142 -8.24 -7.29 -11.53
C VAL A 142 -8.03 -6.87 -12.98
N MET A 143 -7.13 -5.91 -13.19
CA MET A 143 -6.76 -5.40 -14.51
C MET A 143 -5.48 -6.11 -14.95
N GLU A 144 -5.57 -7.15 -15.78
CA GLU A 144 -4.43 -8.04 -16.04
C GLU A 144 -3.29 -7.34 -16.79
N ASP A 145 -3.53 -6.64 -17.86
CA ASP A 145 -2.49 -6.15 -18.78
C ASP A 145 -2.17 -4.64 -18.64
N VAL A 146 -2.33 -4.05 -17.44
CA VAL A 146 -2.18 -2.59 -17.27
C VAL A 146 -0.90 -2.22 -16.53
N PHE A 147 -0.46 -3.04 -15.59
CA PHE A 147 0.67 -2.68 -14.71
C PHE A 147 2.00 -2.51 -15.47
N HIS A 148 2.19 -3.19 -16.59
CA HIS A 148 3.38 -3.01 -17.43
C HIS A 148 3.56 -1.56 -17.92
N LEU A 149 2.48 -0.81 -18.14
CA LEU A 149 2.54 0.61 -18.49
C LEU A 149 3.19 1.44 -17.38
N CYS A 150 2.86 1.14 -16.14
CA CYS A 150 3.47 1.76 -14.98
C CYS A 150 4.98 1.44 -14.89
N LEU A 151 5.34 0.16 -15.08
CA LEU A 151 6.75 -0.28 -15.06
C LEU A 151 7.58 0.34 -16.18
N ASN A 152 7.00 0.53 -17.36
CA ASN A 152 7.65 1.15 -18.51
C ASN A 152 7.69 2.70 -18.46
N GLY A 153 7.10 3.31 -17.39
CA GLY A 153 7.05 4.75 -17.24
C GLY A 153 5.99 5.46 -18.10
N ASP A 154 5.12 4.71 -18.80
CA ASP A 154 3.98 5.27 -19.55
C ASP A 154 2.81 5.55 -18.59
N ILE A 155 3.06 6.52 -17.74
CA ILE A 155 2.19 6.84 -16.63
C ILE A 155 0.86 7.44 -17.10
N GLN A 156 0.86 8.16 -18.21
CA GLN A 156 -0.37 8.74 -18.75
C GLN A 156 -1.31 7.64 -19.27
N ALA A 157 -0.80 6.70 -20.06
CA ALA A 157 -1.59 5.58 -20.56
C ALA A 157 -2.09 4.70 -19.38
N TYR A 158 -1.24 4.47 -18.38
CA TYR A 158 -1.62 3.76 -17.16
C TYR A 158 -2.81 4.43 -16.46
N ASP A 159 -2.74 5.74 -16.20
CA ASP A 159 -3.82 6.46 -15.53
C ASP A 159 -5.12 6.44 -16.32
N GLU A 160 -5.06 6.58 -17.66
CA GLU A 160 -6.26 6.52 -18.49
C GLU A 160 -6.95 5.15 -18.42
N GLN A 161 -6.17 4.05 -18.42
CA GLN A 161 -6.72 2.71 -18.26
C GLN A 161 -7.38 2.53 -16.88
N ILE A 162 -6.73 3.01 -15.81
CA ILE A 162 -7.32 2.97 -14.47
C ILE A 162 -8.63 3.77 -14.42
N LYS A 163 -8.66 4.99 -14.98
CA LYS A 163 -9.87 5.83 -15.01
C LYS A 163 -11.02 5.15 -15.77
N GLU A 164 -10.74 4.49 -16.89
CA GLU A 164 -11.76 3.77 -17.65
C GLU A 164 -12.35 2.61 -16.82
N GLN A 165 -11.51 1.85 -16.14
CA GLN A 165 -11.99 0.81 -15.23
C GLN A 165 -12.81 1.37 -14.08
N LEU A 166 -12.38 2.49 -13.48
CA LEU A 166 -13.13 3.13 -12.40
C LEU A 166 -14.50 3.66 -12.88
N ARG A 167 -14.61 4.19 -14.11
CA ARG A 167 -15.92 4.53 -14.70
C ARG A 167 -16.82 3.31 -14.81
N THR A 168 -16.27 2.16 -15.20
CA THR A 168 -17.02 0.90 -15.25
C THR A 168 -17.50 0.47 -13.86
N CYS A 169 -16.64 0.58 -12.84
CA CYS A 169 -17.02 0.29 -11.46
C CYS A 169 -18.15 1.22 -10.96
N MET A 170 -18.12 2.51 -11.30
CA MET A 170 -19.15 3.49 -10.90
C MET A 170 -20.53 3.20 -11.48
N MET A 171 -20.62 2.44 -12.57
CA MET A 171 -21.92 2.02 -13.12
C MET A 171 -22.61 0.97 -12.23
N GLN A 172 -21.88 0.28 -11.39
CA GLN A 172 -22.41 -0.68 -10.41
C GLN A 172 -22.80 0.05 -9.11
N LYS A 173 -24.04 0.49 -9.04
CA LYS A 173 -24.55 1.28 -7.90
C LYS A 173 -24.57 0.48 -6.59
N GLY A 174 -24.37 1.20 -5.49
CA GLY A 174 -24.49 0.65 -4.14
C GLY A 174 -23.23 -0.05 -3.62
N ARG A 175 -22.08 0.19 -4.27
CA ARG A 175 -20.77 -0.32 -3.84
C ARG A 175 -19.79 0.83 -3.70
N ASP A 176 -19.02 0.83 -2.62
CA ASP A 176 -17.88 1.72 -2.50
C ASP A 176 -16.72 1.17 -3.34
N ILE A 177 -15.94 2.06 -3.96
CA ILE A 177 -14.80 1.68 -4.80
C ILE A 177 -13.51 1.91 -4.02
N CYS A 178 -12.64 0.91 -4.01
CA CYS A 178 -11.35 0.96 -3.35
C CYS A 178 -10.24 0.54 -4.31
N VAL A 179 -9.29 1.43 -4.60
CA VAL A 179 -8.07 1.05 -5.31
C VAL A 179 -7.03 0.56 -4.31
N MET A 180 -6.42 -0.59 -4.58
CA MET A 180 -5.61 -1.31 -3.60
C MET A 180 -4.11 -0.97 -3.66
N GLN A 181 -3.67 -0.20 -4.65
CA GLN A 181 -2.24 0.05 -4.90
C GLN A 181 -1.93 1.55 -4.99
N LEU A 182 -0.74 1.96 -4.48
CA LEU A 182 -0.28 3.35 -4.52
C LEU A 182 -0.21 3.92 -5.93
N SER A 183 0.21 3.13 -6.92
CA SER A 183 0.28 3.54 -8.32
C SER A 183 -1.04 4.03 -8.89
N MET A 184 -2.18 3.55 -8.36
CA MET A 184 -3.52 3.91 -8.81
C MET A 184 -4.07 5.20 -8.20
N VAL A 185 -3.42 5.73 -7.14
CA VAL A 185 -3.94 6.86 -6.34
C VAL A 185 -4.13 8.11 -7.18
N ARG A 186 -3.23 8.41 -8.12
CA ARG A 186 -3.33 9.59 -8.97
C ARG A 186 -4.58 9.56 -9.84
N ALA A 187 -4.82 8.44 -10.51
CA ALA A 187 -6.02 8.22 -11.31
C ALA A 187 -7.29 8.28 -10.45
N ALA A 188 -7.29 7.67 -9.27
CA ALA A 188 -8.41 7.72 -8.32
C ALA A 188 -8.73 9.16 -7.91
N LYS A 189 -7.75 9.95 -7.47
CA LYS A 189 -7.93 11.37 -7.13
C LYS A 189 -8.41 12.23 -8.30
N GLN A 190 -7.99 11.93 -9.53
CA GLN A 190 -8.51 12.60 -10.71
C GLN A 190 -9.98 12.27 -10.94
N MET A 191 -10.37 10.99 -10.85
CA MET A 191 -11.75 10.55 -11.00
C MET A 191 -12.67 11.14 -9.92
N GLU A 192 -12.22 11.22 -8.67
CA GLU A 192 -12.97 11.88 -7.60
C GLU A 192 -13.27 13.35 -7.94
N ARG A 193 -12.27 14.09 -8.46
CA ARG A 193 -12.45 15.49 -8.87
C ARG A 193 -13.39 15.64 -10.07
N GLU A 194 -13.32 14.71 -11.03
CA GLU A 194 -14.15 14.75 -12.24
C GLU A 194 -15.61 14.38 -11.98
N THR A 195 -15.85 13.45 -11.05
CA THR A 195 -17.17 12.83 -10.85
C THR A 195 -17.86 13.21 -9.54
N GLY A 196 -17.10 13.68 -8.55
CA GLY A 196 -17.58 13.89 -7.18
C GLY A 196 -17.85 12.58 -6.41
N VAL A 197 -17.54 11.41 -6.99
CA VAL A 197 -17.69 10.11 -6.32
C VAL A 197 -16.44 9.79 -5.52
N PRO A 198 -16.54 9.56 -4.20
CA PRO A 198 -15.39 9.18 -3.38
C PRO A 198 -14.80 7.84 -3.82
N ILE A 199 -13.47 7.75 -3.88
CA ILE A 199 -12.73 6.51 -4.15
C ILE A 199 -11.74 6.29 -3.02
N ILE A 200 -11.88 5.17 -2.32
CA ILE A 200 -10.98 4.79 -1.24
C ILE A 200 -9.62 4.40 -1.84
N HIS A 201 -8.55 4.85 -1.22
CA HIS A 201 -7.19 4.56 -1.69
C HIS A 201 -6.19 4.50 -0.51
N PRO A 202 -4.98 3.90 -0.65
CA PRO A 202 -4.04 3.68 0.45
C PRO A 202 -3.64 4.93 1.26
N LEU A 203 -3.66 6.11 0.63
CA LEU A 203 -3.30 7.35 1.32
C LEU A 203 -4.46 7.96 2.12
N SER A 204 -5.71 7.53 1.91
CA SER A 204 -6.88 8.10 2.60
C SER A 204 -6.77 7.99 4.13
N PRO A 205 -6.47 6.80 4.71
CA PRO A 205 -6.36 6.61 6.15
C PRO A 205 -4.94 6.82 6.69
N LEU A 206 -3.91 6.84 5.83
CA LEU A 206 -2.50 6.71 6.23
C LEU A 206 -2.06 7.72 7.29
N LYS A 207 -2.39 9.00 7.10
CA LYS A 207 -1.97 10.07 8.00
C LYS A 207 -2.50 9.87 9.42
N GLN A 208 -3.78 9.59 9.54
CA GLN A 208 -4.43 9.34 10.83
C GLN A 208 -3.87 8.09 11.49
N PHE A 209 -3.71 7.02 10.74
CA PHE A 209 -3.16 5.75 11.23
C PHE A 209 -1.75 5.90 11.80
N VAL A 210 -0.85 6.59 11.08
CA VAL A 210 0.52 6.86 11.55
C VAL A 210 0.51 7.64 12.86
N HIS A 211 -0.33 8.66 12.99
CA HIS A 211 -0.45 9.42 14.24
C HIS A 211 -0.97 8.57 15.40
N GLN A 212 -1.97 7.73 15.17
CA GLN A 212 -2.53 6.83 16.19
C GLN A 212 -1.49 5.78 16.64
N THR A 213 -0.79 5.14 15.68
CA THR A 213 0.26 4.16 15.96
C THR A 213 1.37 4.75 16.84
N LEU A 214 1.83 5.96 16.51
CA LEU A 214 2.87 6.64 17.28
C LEU A 214 2.42 7.06 18.67
N SER A 215 1.14 7.43 18.82
CA SER A 215 0.58 7.77 20.15
C SER A 215 0.52 6.53 21.04
N ALA A 216 0.01 5.41 20.50
CA ALA A 216 -0.06 4.15 21.23
C ALA A 216 1.31 3.55 21.58
N TRP A 217 2.33 3.80 20.75
CA TRP A 217 3.67 3.27 21.00
C TRP A 217 4.46 4.05 22.06
N LYS A 218 4.10 5.32 22.31
CA LYS A 218 4.75 6.17 23.34
C LYS A 218 4.16 6.03 24.74
N GLU A 219 3.02 5.34 24.89
CA GLU A 219 2.38 4.99 26.16
C GLU A 219 2.97 3.70 26.75
#